data_3130b89f49d73ffbe09618347acf241a
#
_entry.id   3130b89f49d73ffbe09618347acf241a
#
_cell.length_a   1.000
_cell.length_b   1.000
_cell.length_c   1.000
_cell.angle_alpha   90.00
_cell.angle_beta   90.00
_cell.angle_gamma   90.00
#
_symmetry.space_group_name_H-M   'P 1'
#
loop_
_entity.id
_entity.type
_entity.pdbx_description
1 polymer ?
#
loop_
_entity_poly.entity_id
_entity_poly.type
_entity_poly.pdbx_seq_one_letter_code
_entity_poly.pdbx_strand_id
1 'polypeptide(L)'
;MRIPLRSSRTVGLRAALAAAVTGLLATLVSIQPTAAQPASLQVRPAAAAAADNPYQRGPDPTVSSVAAQRGTFDTAEMNVSPGNGFNGGKIYYPKDTSQGTWGAVAAVPGYTAKWAAEGAWMGHWLASFGFVVIGIDTNSPTDFDTARGTQLLAALDYLTRKSPVRDRVDPGRLGVLGHSMGGGGAISAAVRRPSLKAALPLAPFSPSQNLSSLRVPTMIMGARDDGTVTPSYLDGLYGGMPAGTQSAFIELTGGGHGFPTWGNSNVTRRTIPWLKIFLDNDTRYTQFLCPSLADRSQISRAKTKCPYVPLGGTTP
;
A
#
# COMPACT_ATOMS: atom_id res chain seq x y z
N MET A 1 -56.34 22.14 19.91
CA MET A 1 -56.94 21.61 21.14
C MET A 1 -55.82 21.33 22.14
N ARG A 2 -55.76 22.16 23.11
CA ARG A 2 -55.16 22.23 24.45
C ARG A 2 -54.08 21.21 24.85
N ILE A 3 -52.92 21.82 25.22
CA ILE A 3 -51.90 21.31 26.14
C ILE A 3 -52.49 21.19 27.57
N PRO A 4 -51.97 20.37 28.48
CA PRO A 4 -51.31 20.98 29.60
C PRO A 4 -49.96 20.42 30.06
N LEU A 5 -49.15 21.33 30.52
CA LEU A 5 -48.00 21.17 31.43
C LEU A 5 -48.39 20.72 32.84
N ARG A 6 -47.50 20.08 33.56
CA ARG A 6 -47.19 20.16 35.01
C ARG A 6 -46.07 19.16 35.35
N SER A 7 -45.21 19.34 36.30
CA SER A 7 -44.70 20.41 37.19
C SER A 7 -43.51 19.76 37.96
N SER A 8 -42.58 20.60 38.27
CA SER A 8 -41.42 20.41 39.14
C SER A 8 -41.74 19.91 40.55
N ARG A 9 -40.82 19.19 41.19
CA ARG A 9 -40.61 19.19 42.65
C ARG A 9 -39.15 19.00 43.00
N THR A 10 -38.59 20.06 43.54
CA THR A 10 -37.39 20.16 44.40
C THR A 10 -37.75 19.75 45.81
N VAL A 11 -36.83 19.23 46.62
CA VAL A 11 -36.62 19.23 48.08
C VAL A 11 -35.59 18.10 48.38
N GLY A 12 -34.56 18.21 49.16
CA GLY A 12 -34.12 19.22 50.12
C GLY A 12 -32.85 18.64 50.81
N LEU A 13 -32.06 19.56 51.18
CA LEU A 13 -30.83 19.53 51.99
C LEU A 13 -31.04 18.92 53.37
N ARG A 14 -30.12 18.05 53.85
CA ARG A 14 -29.86 17.91 55.30
C ARG A 14 -28.37 17.65 55.56
N ALA A 15 -27.76 18.64 56.21
CA ALA A 15 -26.46 18.56 56.86
C ALA A 15 -26.59 17.85 58.22
N ALA A 16 -25.58 17.11 58.61
CA ALA A 16 -25.34 16.73 59.97
C ALA A 16 -23.85 16.83 60.30
N LEU A 17 -23.51 17.81 61.12
CA LEU A 17 -22.25 17.96 61.85
C LEU A 17 -22.18 16.88 62.95
N ALA A 18 -21.03 16.30 63.18
CA ALA A 18 -20.63 15.78 64.49
C ALA A 18 -19.12 15.92 64.68
N ALA A 19 -18.74 16.42 65.84
CA ALA A 19 -17.44 16.97 66.23
C ALA A 19 -16.44 15.94 66.73
N ALA A 20 -15.21 16.25 66.49
CA ALA A 20 -13.98 16.19 67.29
C ALA A 20 -13.83 15.12 68.41
N VAL A 21 -12.70 14.36 68.31
CA VAL A 21 -11.84 14.11 69.48
C VAL A 21 -10.38 14.02 69.01
N THR A 22 -9.55 14.86 69.64
CA THR A 22 -8.09 14.97 69.55
C THR A 22 -7.39 13.74 70.12
N GLY A 23 -6.45 13.17 69.41
CA GLY A 23 -5.49 12.20 69.93
C GLY A 23 -4.12 12.46 69.28
N LEU A 24 -3.25 13.15 70.06
CA LEU A 24 -1.87 13.42 69.67
C LEU A 24 -1.06 12.15 69.92
N LEU A 25 -0.60 11.45 68.94
CA LEU A 25 0.42 10.41 69.02
C LEU A 25 1.62 10.86 68.18
N ALA A 26 2.67 11.26 68.82
CA ALA A 26 3.95 11.58 68.19
C ALA A 26 4.61 10.26 67.71
N THR A 27 4.65 10.07 66.43
CA THR A 27 5.47 8.99 65.84
C THR A 27 6.79 9.61 65.38
N LEU A 28 7.87 9.16 66.00
CA LEU A 28 9.25 9.42 65.61
C LEU A 28 9.47 8.81 64.19
N VAL A 29 9.60 9.66 63.20
CA VAL A 29 10.00 9.25 61.85
C VAL A 29 11.53 9.10 61.85
N SER A 30 12.01 7.87 61.86
CA SER A 30 13.41 7.55 61.59
C SER A 30 13.72 7.78 60.11
N ILE A 31 14.45 8.83 59.81
CA ILE A 31 14.98 9.08 58.46
C ILE A 31 16.15 8.12 58.24
N GLN A 32 15.92 7.05 57.50
CA GLN A 32 17.01 6.23 56.98
C GLN A 32 17.54 6.87 55.71
N PRO A 33 18.86 7.01 55.55
CA PRO A 33 19.42 7.47 54.28
C PRO A 33 19.25 6.37 53.23
N THR A 34 18.42 6.62 52.22
CA THR A 34 18.32 5.78 51.01
C THR A 34 19.63 5.93 50.24
N ALA A 35 20.47 4.90 50.27
CA ALA A 35 21.62 4.81 49.40
C ALA A 35 21.10 4.77 47.94
N ALA A 36 21.47 5.78 47.17
CA ALA A 36 21.19 5.80 45.72
C ALA A 36 21.94 4.63 45.07
N GLN A 37 21.20 3.66 44.56
CA GLN A 37 21.79 2.63 43.69
C GLN A 37 22.28 3.29 42.41
N PRO A 38 23.51 2.98 41.96
CA PRO A 38 23.96 3.46 40.65
C PRO A 38 23.05 2.89 39.57
N ALA A 39 22.50 3.79 38.73
CA ALA A 39 21.73 3.40 37.55
C ALA A 39 22.63 2.52 36.70
N SER A 40 22.29 1.24 36.60
CA SER A 40 22.92 0.35 35.62
C SER A 40 22.57 0.89 34.23
N LEU A 41 23.57 1.40 33.52
CA LEU A 41 23.49 1.67 32.10
C LEU A 41 23.18 0.33 31.42
N GLN A 42 21.90 0.08 31.16
CA GLN A 42 21.52 -0.99 30.24
C GLN A 42 22.03 -0.58 28.85
N VAL A 43 23.15 -1.16 28.47
CA VAL A 43 23.63 -1.15 27.08
C VAL A 43 22.52 -1.85 26.30
N ARG A 44 21.68 -1.06 25.62
CA ARG A 44 20.79 -1.62 24.59
C ARG A 44 21.70 -2.37 23.60
N PRO A 45 21.43 -3.67 23.35
CA PRO A 45 22.18 -4.35 22.31
C PRO A 45 22.05 -3.50 21.05
N ALA A 46 23.16 -3.17 20.40
CA ALA A 46 23.16 -2.54 19.09
C ALA A 46 22.24 -3.39 18.22
N ALA A 47 21.23 -2.77 17.63
CA ALA A 47 20.41 -3.46 16.64
C ALA A 47 21.38 -4.09 15.66
N ALA A 48 21.30 -5.41 15.49
CA ALA A 48 22.11 -6.11 14.53
C ALA A 48 21.97 -5.35 13.21
N ALA A 49 23.09 -4.91 12.64
CA ALA A 49 23.09 -4.20 11.37
C ALA A 49 22.27 -5.03 10.40
N ALA A 50 21.17 -4.48 9.90
CA ALA A 50 20.36 -5.14 8.89
C ALA A 50 21.32 -5.49 7.75
N ALA A 51 21.36 -6.77 7.34
CA ALA A 51 22.20 -7.19 6.24
C ALA A 51 21.96 -6.23 5.07
N ASP A 52 23.02 -5.70 4.46
CA ASP A 52 22.95 -4.69 3.41
C ASP A 52 21.96 -5.15 2.33
N ASN A 53 20.82 -4.47 2.24
CA ASN A 53 19.84 -4.77 1.21
C ASN A 53 20.33 -4.20 -0.14
N PRO A 54 20.73 -5.04 -1.12
CA PRO A 54 21.28 -4.57 -2.38
C PRO A 54 20.25 -3.80 -3.24
N TYR A 55 18.98 -3.84 -2.85
CA TYR A 55 17.90 -3.16 -3.56
C TYR A 55 17.48 -1.85 -2.88
N GLN A 56 18.08 -1.51 -1.76
CA GLN A 56 17.83 -0.25 -1.05
C GLN A 56 18.56 0.88 -1.77
N ARG A 57 17.84 1.64 -2.59
CA ARG A 57 18.37 2.66 -3.48
C ARG A 57 17.73 4.01 -3.23
N GLY A 58 18.45 5.07 -3.61
CA GLY A 58 18.02 6.44 -3.41
C GLY A 58 18.14 6.90 -1.95
N PRO A 59 17.81 8.18 -1.69
CA PRO A 59 17.85 8.77 -0.36
C PRO A 59 16.81 8.16 0.59
N ASP A 60 16.97 8.43 1.88
CA ASP A 60 15.97 8.06 2.86
C ASP A 60 14.62 8.71 2.52
N PRO A 61 13.52 7.92 2.55
CA PRO A 61 12.22 8.44 2.17
C PRO A 61 11.66 9.39 3.24
N THR A 62 10.96 10.41 2.78
CA THR A 62 10.21 11.37 3.60
C THR A 62 8.74 11.36 3.23
N VAL A 63 7.88 11.96 4.06
CA VAL A 63 6.46 12.12 3.76
C VAL A 63 6.24 12.85 2.42
N SER A 64 7.06 13.86 2.13
CA SER A 64 6.98 14.61 0.87
C SER A 64 7.48 13.79 -0.31
N SER A 65 8.58 13.03 -0.16
CA SER A 65 9.13 12.24 -1.26
C SER A 65 8.20 11.12 -1.68
N VAL A 66 7.55 10.40 -0.76
CA VAL A 66 6.60 9.34 -1.10
C VAL A 66 5.31 9.87 -1.73
N ALA A 67 5.00 11.15 -1.55
CA ALA A 67 3.85 11.83 -2.16
C ALA A 67 4.17 12.48 -3.51
N ALA A 68 5.45 12.56 -3.87
CA ALA A 68 5.90 13.24 -5.08
C ALA A 68 5.51 12.47 -6.35
N GLN A 69 5.29 13.21 -7.45
CA GLN A 69 5.01 12.63 -8.76
C GLN A 69 6.29 12.29 -9.55
N ARG A 70 7.45 12.51 -8.95
CA ARG A 70 8.76 12.11 -9.47
C ARG A 70 9.65 11.71 -8.31
N GLY A 71 10.34 10.59 -8.47
CA GLY A 71 11.44 10.16 -7.61
C GLY A 71 12.77 10.76 -8.07
N THR A 72 13.86 10.13 -7.66
CA THR A 72 15.24 10.66 -7.84
C THR A 72 15.94 10.20 -9.13
N PHE A 73 15.39 9.18 -9.82
CA PHE A 73 16.07 8.62 -10.98
C PHE A 73 15.58 9.24 -12.30
N ASP A 74 16.50 9.62 -13.15
CA ASP A 74 16.21 9.97 -14.54
C ASP A 74 15.62 8.78 -15.29
N THR A 75 14.64 9.04 -16.13
CA THR A 75 13.88 7.98 -16.82
C THR A 75 13.90 8.12 -18.33
N ALA A 76 13.75 6.98 -18.99
CA ALA A 76 13.51 6.89 -20.43
C ALA A 76 12.28 6.04 -20.70
N GLU A 77 11.78 6.11 -21.94
CA GLU A 77 10.66 5.30 -22.39
C GLU A 77 10.90 4.71 -23.78
N MET A 78 10.17 3.66 -24.13
CA MET A 78 10.12 3.08 -25.45
C MET A 78 8.77 2.44 -25.74
N ASN A 79 8.37 2.46 -27.01
CA ASN A 79 7.14 1.79 -27.43
C ASN A 79 7.34 0.27 -27.56
N VAL A 80 6.27 -0.46 -27.34
CA VAL A 80 6.18 -1.91 -27.54
C VAL A 80 5.10 -2.19 -28.58
N SER A 81 5.49 -2.92 -29.64
CA SER A 81 4.56 -3.31 -30.68
C SER A 81 3.61 -4.45 -30.22
N PRO A 82 2.42 -4.57 -30.78
CA PRO A 82 1.54 -5.73 -30.61
C PRO A 82 2.22 -7.07 -30.94
N GLY A 83 1.60 -8.19 -30.54
CA GLY A 83 2.06 -9.53 -30.92
C GLY A 83 2.84 -10.29 -29.85
N ASN A 84 2.97 -9.74 -28.63
CA ASN A 84 3.65 -10.38 -27.51
C ASN A 84 2.69 -10.95 -26.45
N GLY A 85 1.48 -11.30 -26.86
CA GLY A 85 0.40 -11.76 -25.98
C GLY A 85 -0.47 -10.62 -25.43
N PHE A 86 -0.20 -9.38 -25.85
CA PHE A 86 -0.95 -8.16 -25.56
C PHE A 86 -0.87 -7.21 -26.77
N ASN A 87 -1.67 -6.16 -26.81
CA ASN A 87 -1.79 -5.25 -27.96
C ASN A 87 -0.81 -4.08 -27.93
N GLY A 88 0.45 -4.34 -27.56
CA GLY A 88 1.47 -3.29 -27.46
C GLY A 88 1.35 -2.45 -26.20
N GLY A 89 2.07 -1.33 -26.18
CA GLY A 89 2.12 -0.44 -25.02
C GLY A 89 3.42 0.35 -24.96
N LYS A 90 3.86 0.64 -23.74
CA LYS A 90 5.07 1.41 -23.50
C LYS A 90 5.84 0.90 -22.28
N ILE A 91 7.16 0.86 -22.40
CA ILE A 91 8.06 0.59 -21.26
C ILE A 91 8.68 1.90 -20.82
N TYR A 92 8.74 2.09 -19.50
CA TYR A 92 9.42 3.19 -18.82
C TYR A 92 10.46 2.61 -17.88
N TYR A 93 11.66 3.21 -17.81
CA TYR A 93 12.75 2.64 -17.02
C TYR A 93 13.73 3.69 -16.53
N PRO A 94 14.43 3.46 -15.40
CA PRO A 94 15.53 4.29 -14.95
C PRO A 94 16.67 4.24 -15.97
N LYS A 95 17.28 5.39 -16.29
CA LYS A 95 18.45 5.47 -17.17
C LYS A 95 19.71 4.91 -16.51
N ASP A 96 19.80 5.03 -15.19
CA ASP A 96 20.98 4.62 -14.42
C ASP A 96 21.18 3.09 -14.52
N THR A 97 22.35 2.70 -14.98
CA THR A 97 22.79 1.30 -15.09
C THR A 97 23.76 0.89 -13.99
N SER A 98 24.27 1.83 -13.22
CA SER A 98 25.24 1.59 -12.15
C SER A 98 24.62 0.88 -10.94
N GLN A 99 23.29 0.96 -10.80
CA GLN A 99 22.53 0.38 -9.68
C GLN A 99 22.21 -1.12 -9.86
N GLY A 100 22.66 -1.75 -10.92
CA GLY A 100 22.29 -3.13 -11.28
C GLY A 100 20.85 -3.24 -11.81
N THR A 101 20.17 -4.36 -11.55
CA THR A 101 18.83 -4.63 -12.06
C THR A 101 17.75 -4.02 -11.16
N TRP A 102 16.61 -3.68 -11.74
CA TRP A 102 15.46 -3.03 -11.09
C TRP A 102 14.29 -4.01 -10.93
N GLY A 103 13.49 -3.84 -9.89
CA GLY A 103 12.17 -4.46 -9.82
C GLY A 103 11.27 -3.96 -10.95
N ALA A 104 10.27 -4.75 -11.36
CA ALA A 104 9.42 -4.37 -12.48
C ALA A 104 7.93 -4.55 -12.21
N VAL A 105 7.12 -3.70 -12.84
CA VAL A 105 5.66 -3.70 -12.72
C VAL A 105 5.03 -3.72 -14.11
N ALA A 106 4.13 -4.69 -14.35
CA ALA A 106 3.22 -4.64 -15.50
C ALA A 106 1.90 -3.97 -15.07
N ALA A 107 1.42 -3.06 -15.91
CA ALA A 107 0.22 -2.28 -15.64
C ALA A 107 -0.77 -2.32 -16.81
N VAL A 108 -2.08 -2.40 -16.49
CA VAL A 108 -3.16 -2.50 -17.49
C VAL A 108 -4.33 -1.57 -17.13
N PRO A 109 -4.92 -0.88 -18.12
CA PRO A 109 -6.04 0.03 -17.91
C PRO A 109 -7.37 -0.70 -17.64
N GLY A 110 -8.42 0.09 -17.41
CA GLY A 110 -9.80 -0.37 -17.24
C GLY A 110 -10.48 -0.83 -18.53
N TYR A 111 -11.76 -1.19 -18.39
CA TYR A 111 -12.60 -1.62 -19.50
C TYR A 111 -12.73 -0.50 -20.54
N THR A 112 -12.56 -0.83 -21.81
CA THR A 112 -12.53 0.05 -22.98
C THR A 112 -11.41 1.11 -23.01
N ALA A 113 -10.62 1.23 -21.95
CA ALA A 113 -9.54 2.21 -21.88
C ALA A 113 -8.25 1.73 -22.56
N LYS A 114 -7.41 2.70 -22.94
CA LYS A 114 -6.04 2.49 -23.39
C LYS A 114 -5.05 3.01 -22.38
N TRP A 115 -3.88 2.40 -22.35
CA TRP A 115 -2.79 2.80 -21.44
C TRP A 115 -2.44 4.29 -21.57
N ALA A 116 -2.32 4.77 -22.80
CA ALA A 116 -1.95 6.16 -23.06
C ALA A 116 -2.92 7.18 -22.45
N ALA A 117 -4.20 6.85 -22.37
CA ALA A 117 -5.24 7.75 -21.86
C ALA A 117 -5.41 7.66 -20.34
N GLU A 118 -5.22 6.48 -19.76
CA GLU A 118 -5.59 6.22 -18.37
C GLU A 118 -4.36 6.04 -17.45
N GLY A 119 -3.37 5.30 -17.90
CA GLY A 119 -2.25 4.87 -17.03
C GLY A 119 -0.91 5.53 -17.32
N ALA A 120 -0.74 6.25 -18.42
CA ALA A 120 0.57 6.75 -18.85
C ALA A 120 1.29 7.63 -17.83
N TRP A 121 0.56 8.37 -17.00
CA TRP A 121 1.13 9.19 -15.94
C TRP A 121 1.92 8.36 -14.91
N MET A 122 1.55 7.08 -14.72
CA MET A 122 2.22 6.16 -13.80
C MET A 122 3.58 5.69 -14.33
N GLY A 123 3.81 5.73 -15.63
CA GLY A 123 5.01 5.19 -16.25
C GLY A 123 6.29 5.84 -15.74
N HIS A 124 6.50 7.10 -16.09
CA HIS A 124 7.67 7.84 -15.62
C HIS A 124 7.66 8.08 -14.11
N TRP A 125 6.48 8.18 -13.51
CA TRP A 125 6.38 8.29 -12.07
C TRP A 125 7.02 7.09 -11.38
N LEU A 126 6.54 5.88 -11.62
CA LEU A 126 7.09 4.66 -11.00
C LEU A 126 8.55 4.42 -11.40
N ALA A 127 8.91 4.70 -12.66
CA ALA A 127 10.28 4.53 -13.12
C ALA A 127 11.26 5.46 -12.39
N SER A 128 10.86 6.68 -12.07
CA SER A 128 11.70 7.60 -11.31
C SER A 128 11.93 7.20 -9.84
N PHE A 129 11.12 6.28 -9.32
CA PHE A 129 11.34 5.65 -8.01
C PHE A 129 12.15 4.34 -8.10
N GLY A 130 12.64 3.96 -9.28
CA GLY A 130 13.50 2.80 -9.46
C GLY A 130 12.77 1.53 -9.83
N PHE A 131 11.74 1.60 -10.67
CA PHE A 131 11.07 0.43 -11.22
C PHE A 131 11.11 0.45 -12.75
N VAL A 132 11.19 -0.71 -13.39
CA VAL A 132 10.87 -0.83 -14.80
C VAL A 132 9.37 -1.07 -14.93
N VAL A 133 8.69 -0.26 -15.72
CA VAL A 133 7.23 -0.32 -15.87
C VAL A 133 6.88 -0.65 -17.31
N ILE A 134 6.02 -1.64 -17.50
CA ILE A 134 5.40 -1.89 -18.79
C ILE A 134 3.89 -1.65 -18.67
N GLY A 135 3.42 -0.59 -19.31
CA GLY A 135 1.98 -0.32 -19.45
C GLY A 135 1.48 -0.84 -20.77
N ILE A 136 0.44 -1.67 -20.74
CA ILE A 136 -0.04 -2.39 -21.92
C ILE A 136 -1.44 -1.96 -22.37
N ASP A 137 -1.68 -2.01 -23.67
CA ASP A 137 -3.03 -2.08 -24.23
C ASP A 137 -3.48 -3.54 -24.33
N THR A 138 -4.76 -3.79 -24.09
CA THR A 138 -5.33 -5.14 -24.18
C THR A 138 -5.64 -5.56 -25.60
N ASN A 139 -5.62 -6.86 -25.88
CA ASN A 139 -5.90 -7.42 -27.21
C ASN A 139 -7.30 -7.04 -27.70
N SER A 140 -8.28 -7.01 -26.81
CA SER A 140 -9.57 -6.35 -27.01
C SER A 140 -9.81 -5.32 -25.91
N PRO A 141 -10.33 -4.14 -26.22
CA PRO A 141 -10.70 -3.15 -25.21
C PRO A 141 -11.77 -3.66 -24.25
N THR A 142 -12.55 -4.66 -24.65
CA THR A 142 -13.61 -5.28 -23.86
C THR A 142 -13.19 -6.56 -23.15
N ASP A 143 -11.90 -6.89 -23.13
CA ASP A 143 -11.37 -8.02 -22.36
C ASP A 143 -11.73 -7.91 -20.87
N PHE A 144 -12.14 -9.04 -20.29
CA PHE A 144 -12.46 -9.14 -18.86
C PHE A 144 -11.19 -9.40 -18.03
N ASP A 145 -11.36 -9.42 -16.72
CA ASP A 145 -10.29 -9.56 -15.73
C ASP A 145 -9.34 -10.74 -15.97
N THR A 146 -9.85 -11.92 -16.29
CA THR A 146 -9.02 -13.11 -16.53
C THR A 146 -8.12 -12.95 -17.76
N ALA A 147 -8.66 -12.40 -18.87
CA ALA A 147 -7.90 -12.13 -20.07
C ALA A 147 -6.83 -11.06 -19.83
N ARG A 148 -7.17 -9.98 -19.10
CA ARG A 148 -6.22 -8.92 -18.69
C ARG A 148 -5.11 -9.47 -17.81
N GLY A 149 -5.44 -10.40 -16.89
CA GLY A 149 -4.44 -11.10 -16.08
C GLY A 149 -3.47 -11.93 -16.90
N THR A 150 -3.95 -12.63 -17.94
CA THR A 150 -3.10 -13.35 -18.91
C THR A 150 -2.14 -12.41 -19.62
N GLN A 151 -2.63 -11.25 -20.05
CA GLN A 151 -1.85 -10.26 -20.78
C GLN A 151 -0.83 -9.56 -19.90
N LEU A 152 -1.15 -9.28 -18.62
CA LEU A 152 -0.17 -8.80 -17.63
C LEU A 152 0.98 -9.79 -17.44
N LEU A 153 0.68 -11.08 -17.34
CA LEU A 153 1.71 -12.11 -17.21
C LEU A 153 2.56 -12.21 -18.47
N ALA A 154 1.95 -12.13 -19.65
CA ALA A 154 2.67 -12.08 -20.92
C ALA A 154 3.58 -10.85 -21.04
N ALA A 155 3.12 -9.69 -20.53
CA ALA A 155 3.92 -8.46 -20.49
C ALA A 155 5.15 -8.59 -19.59
N LEU A 156 5.03 -9.21 -18.43
CA LEU A 156 6.17 -9.50 -17.56
C LEU A 156 7.15 -10.49 -18.21
N ASP A 157 6.64 -11.51 -18.89
CA ASP A 157 7.48 -12.49 -19.62
C ASP A 157 8.20 -11.83 -20.80
N TYR A 158 7.53 -10.94 -21.53
CA TYR A 158 8.17 -10.12 -22.57
C TYR A 158 9.25 -9.23 -21.97
N LEU A 159 8.93 -8.52 -20.88
CA LEU A 159 9.83 -7.56 -20.26
C LEU A 159 11.14 -8.22 -19.81
N THR A 160 11.06 -9.40 -19.22
CA THR A 160 12.20 -10.12 -18.64
C THR A 160 12.99 -10.95 -19.65
N ARG A 161 12.38 -11.35 -20.79
CA ARG A 161 13.02 -12.30 -21.71
C ARG A 161 13.30 -11.74 -23.11
N LYS A 162 12.48 -10.81 -23.58
CA LYS A 162 12.50 -10.36 -24.98
C LYS A 162 12.74 -8.89 -25.17
N SER A 163 12.41 -8.06 -24.16
CA SER A 163 12.48 -6.59 -24.33
C SER A 163 13.95 -6.14 -24.49
N PRO A 164 14.18 -5.00 -25.17
CA PRO A 164 15.51 -4.40 -25.23
C PRO A 164 16.11 -3.98 -23.89
N VAL A 165 15.25 -3.89 -22.84
CA VAL A 165 15.67 -3.52 -21.48
C VAL A 165 15.66 -4.71 -20.52
N ARG A 166 15.56 -5.96 -21.00
CA ARG A 166 15.51 -7.16 -20.15
C ARG A 166 16.69 -7.26 -19.16
N ASP A 167 17.87 -6.81 -19.59
CA ASP A 167 19.07 -6.86 -18.77
C ASP A 167 19.06 -5.83 -17.62
N ARG A 168 18.06 -4.94 -17.58
CA ARG A 168 17.78 -3.99 -16.48
C ARG A 168 16.78 -4.52 -15.47
N VAL A 169 16.13 -5.67 -15.76
CA VAL A 169 15.02 -6.21 -14.97
C VAL A 169 15.48 -7.39 -14.13
N ASP A 170 15.12 -7.38 -12.86
CA ASP A 170 15.26 -8.54 -12.00
C ASP A 170 14.01 -9.43 -12.13
N PRO A 171 14.13 -10.63 -12.71
CA PRO A 171 12.98 -11.53 -12.89
C PRO A 171 12.42 -12.08 -11.58
N GLY A 172 13.13 -11.96 -10.47
CA GLY A 172 12.68 -12.33 -9.14
C GLY A 172 11.88 -11.24 -8.41
N ARG A 173 11.80 -10.00 -8.96
CA ARG A 173 11.16 -8.85 -8.31
C ARG A 173 10.09 -8.21 -9.19
N LEU A 174 9.01 -8.97 -9.43
CA LEU A 174 7.94 -8.59 -10.34
C LEU A 174 6.64 -8.30 -9.60
N GLY A 175 5.92 -7.27 -10.05
CA GLY A 175 4.60 -6.89 -9.56
C GLY A 175 3.62 -6.58 -10.68
N VAL A 176 2.35 -6.45 -10.30
CA VAL A 176 1.25 -6.11 -11.21
C VAL A 176 0.39 -4.99 -10.66
N LEU A 177 -0.13 -4.15 -11.56
CA LEU A 177 -1.00 -3.04 -11.26
C LEU A 177 -2.12 -2.96 -12.30
N GLY A 178 -3.30 -2.52 -11.90
CA GLY A 178 -4.37 -2.27 -12.86
C GLY A 178 -5.53 -1.51 -12.24
N HIS A 179 -6.29 -0.82 -13.10
CA HIS A 179 -7.47 -0.08 -12.72
C HIS A 179 -8.75 -0.79 -13.17
N SER A 180 -9.80 -0.76 -12.34
CA SER A 180 -11.13 -1.28 -12.67
C SER A 180 -11.08 -2.74 -13.13
N MET A 181 -11.52 -3.06 -14.34
CA MET A 181 -11.36 -4.39 -14.95
C MET A 181 -9.87 -4.81 -15.03
N GLY A 182 -8.96 -3.85 -15.21
CA GLY A 182 -7.52 -4.09 -15.11
C GLY A 182 -7.06 -4.41 -13.69
N GLY A 183 -7.70 -3.85 -12.68
CA GLY A 183 -7.49 -4.21 -11.28
C GLY A 183 -7.91 -5.65 -11.00
N GLY A 184 -9.03 -6.11 -11.57
CA GLY A 184 -9.39 -7.52 -11.61
C GLY A 184 -8.33 -8.36 -12.33
N GLY A 185 -7.76 -7.85 -13.43
CA GLY A 185 -6.63 -8.45 -14.13
C GLY A 185 -5.39 -8.60 -13.24
N ALA A 186 -5.08 -7.60 -12.43
CA ALA A 186 -3.97 -7.68 -11.48
C ALA A 186 -4.20 -8.77 -10.41
N ILE A 187 -5.43 -8.91 -9.91
CA ILE A 187 -5.82 -10.00 -9.01
C ILE A 187 -5.67 -11.35 -9.72
N SER A 188 -6.21 -11.49 -10.93
CA SER A 188 -6.10 -12.72 -11.73
C SER A 188 -4.64 -13.13 -11.95
N ALA A 189 -3.78 -12.19 -12.30
CA ALA A 189 -2.35 -12.43 -12.47
C ALA A 189 -1.69 -12.88 -11.16
N ALA A 190 -2.01 -12.24 -10.04
CA ALA A 190 -1.47 -12.57 -8.72
C ALA A 190 -1.91 -13.95 -8.23
N VAL A 191 -3.16 -14.33 -8.46
CA VAL A 191 -3.66 -15.69 -8.15
C VAL A 191 -2.93 -16.75 -8.96
N ARG A 192 -2.68 -16.49 -10.24
CA ARG A 192 -2.09 -17.45 -11.19
C ARG A 192 -0.55 -17.52 -11.13
N ARG A 193 0.13 -16.49 -10.66
CA ARG A 193 1.59 -16.44 -10.49
C ARG A 193 1.97 -16.06 -9.06
N PRO A 194 1.94 -17.00 -8.11
CA PRO A 194 2.25 -16.75 -6.69
C PRO A 194 3.68 -16.26 -6.43
N SER A 195 4.58 -16.35 -7.41
CA SER A 195 5.94 -15.83 -7.33
C SER A 195 6.04 -14.31 -7.47
N LEU A 196 4.96 -13.64 -7.90
CA LEU A 196 4.89 -12.18 -7.89
C LEU A 196 5.09 -11.64 -6.47
N LYS A 197 5.71 -10.48 -6.37
CA LYS A 197 6.06 -9.85 -5.09
C LYS A 197 5.05 -8.81 -4.63
N ALA A 198 4.29 -8.22 -5.56
CA ALA A 198 3.27 -7.24 -5.23
C ALA A 198 2.13 -7.23 -6.25
N ALA A 199 0.92 -6.96 -5.77
CA ALA A 199 -0.25 -6.63 -6.59
C ALA A 199 -0.91 -5.34 -6.07
N LEU A 200 -1.27 -4.46 -7.00
CA LEU A 200 -1.89 -3.16 -6.75
C LEU A 200 -3.17 -3.00 -7.57
N PRO A 201 -4.25 -3.68 -7.21
CA PRO A 201 -5.56 -3.48 -7.82
C PRO A 201 -6.17 -2.15 -7.34
N LEU A 202 -6.42 -1.22 -8.28
CA LEU A 202 -7.02 0.10 -8.08
C LEU A 202 -8.47 0.06 -8.53
N ALA A 203 -9.42 0.33 -7.64
CA ALA A 203 -10.86 0.17 -7.84
C ALA A 203 -11.21 -1.13 -8.60
N PRO A 204 -10.71 -2.30 -8.18
CA PRO A 204 -10.76 -3.51 -8.99
C PRO A 204 -12.18 -4.03 -9.18
N PHE A 205 -12.55 -4.29 -10.44
CA PHE A 205 -13.71 -5.10 -10.78
C PHE A 205 -13.24 -6.51 -11.18
N SER A 206 -13.56 -7.51 -10.35
CA SER A 206 -13.01 -8.87 -10.48
C SER A 206 -14.12 -9.92 -10.34
N PRO A 207 -15.04 -10.01 -11.31
CA PRO A 207 -16.20 -10.91 -11.21
C PRO A 207 -15.83 -12.39 -11.31
N SER A 208 -14.69 -12.71 -11.94
CA SER A 208 -14.30 -14.09 -12.24
C SER A 208 -13.38 -14.71 -11.18
N GLN A 209 -13.00 -13.96 -10.13
CA GLN A 209 -11.91 -14.38 -9.27
C GLN A 209 -12.36 -14.96 -7.93
N ASN A 210 -11.83 -16.14 -7.62
CA ASN A 210 -11.80 -16.68 -6.28
C ASN A 210 -10.44 -16.34 -5.65
N LEU A 211 -10.46 -15.51 -4.60
CA LEU A 211 -9.25 -15.02 -3.94
C LEU A 211 -8.67 -16.02 -2.93
N SER A 212 -9.29 -17.17 -2.68
CA SER A 212 -8.86 -18.13 -1.65
C SER A 212 -7.43 -18.65 -1.83
N SER A 213 -6.92 -18.63 -3.06
CA SER A 213 -5.54 -19.01 -3.39
C SER A 213 -4.57 -17.84 -3.53
N LEU A 214 -5.01 -16.60 -3.31
CA LEU A 214 -4.14 -15.42 -3.39
C LEU A 214 -3.10 -15.44 -2.27
N ARG A 215 -1.82 -15.38 -2.65
CA ARG A 215 -0.68 -15.39 -1.71
C ARG A 215 0.22 -14.18 -1.88
N VAL A 216 0.12 -13.50 -3.00
CA VAL A 216 0.90 -12.30 -3.33
C VAL A 216 0.47 -11.15 -2.43
N PRO A 217 1.41 -10.41 -1.82
CA PRO A 217 1.09 -9.19 -1.10
C PRO A 217 0.25 -8.25 -1.95
N THR A 218 -0.96 -7.91 -1.47
CA THR A 218 -1.95 -7.20 -2.27
C THR A 218 -2.54 -6.01 -1.53
N MET A 219 -2.43 -4.82 -2.14
CA MET A 219 -3.08 -3.61 -1.64
C MET A 219 -4.19 -3.17 -2.58
N ILE A 220 -5.45 -3.31 -2.15
CA ILE A 220 -6.62 -2.75 -2.85
C ILE A 220 -6.76 -1.27 -2.48
N MET A 221 -6.92 -0.42 -3.48
CA MET A 221 -7.33 0.96 -3.29
C MET A 221 -8.68 1.23 -3.95
N GLY A 222 -9.56 1.98 -3.26
CA GLY A 222 -10.85 2.42 -3.79
C GLY A 222 -11.16 3.85 -3.37
N ALA A 223 -12.29 4.39 -3.78
CA ALA A 223 -12.78 5.69 -3.35
C ALA A 223 -14.18 5.57 -2.75
N ARG A 224 -14.46 6.35 -1.72
CA ARG A 224 -15.76 6.33 -1.00
C ARG A 224 -16.94 6.69 -1.89
N ASP A 225 -16.72 7.56 -2.86
CA ASP A 225 -17.71 8.07 -3.81
C ASP A 225 -17.69 7.34 -5.16
N ASP A 226 -17.05 6.16 -5.24
CA ASP A 226 -17.08 5.33 -6.43
C ASP A 226 -18.46 4.66 -6.59
N GLY A 227 -19.21 5.11 -7.61
CA GLY A 227 -20.52 4.55 -7.97
C GLY A 227 -20.45 3.37 -8.94
N THR A 228 -19.27 3.05 -9.50
CA THR A 228 -19.07 1.97 -10.46
C THR A 228 -18.59 0.70 -9.76
N VAL A 229 -17.51 0.80 -9.00
CA VAL A 229 -17.00 -0.27 -8.15
C VAL A 229 -17.15 0.19 -6.70
N THR A 230 -18.29 -0.11 -6.13
CA THR A 230 -18.70 0.48 -4.85
C THR A 230 -17.80 0.06 -3.68
N PRO A 231 -17.70 0.90 -2.64
CA PRO A 231 -16.99 0.56 -1.41
C PRO A 231 -17.42 -0.78 -0.80
N SER A 232 -18.72 -1.10 -0.86
CA SER A 232 -19.26 -2.37 -0.38
C SER A 232 -18.75 -3.57 -1.17
N TYR A 233 -18.67 -3.44 -2.51
CA TYR A 233 -18.10 -4.48 -3.36
C TYR A 233 -16.62 -4.71 -3.03
N LEU A 234 -15.84 -3.65 -2.89
CA LEU A 234 -14.41 -3.76 -2.55
C LEU A 234 -14.18 -4.33 -1.14
N ASP A 235 -15.06 -4.02 -0.20
CA ASP A 235 -15.00 -4.57 1.15
C ASP A 235 -15.23 -6.08 1.16
N GLY A 236 -16.21 -6.55 0.39
CA GLY A 236 -16.47 -7.98 0.16
C GLY A 236 -15.30 -8.67 -0.53
N LEU A 237 -14.76 -8.05 -1.57
CA LEU A 237 -13.60 -8.58 -2.29
C LEU A 237 -12.38 -8.72 -1.37
N TYR A 238 -12.07 -7.69 -0.57
CA TYR A 238 -11.00 -7.74 0.42
C TYR A 238 -11.25 -8.80 1.49
N GLY A 239 -12.49 -8.95 1.94
CA GLY A 239 -12.90 -9.98 2.90
C GLY A 239 -12.69 -11.41 2.41
N GLY A 240 -12.69 -11.63 1.10
CA GLY A 240 -12.40 -12.93 0.46
C GLY A 240 -10.93 -13.31 0.40
N MET A 241 -10.01 -12.41 0.78
CA MET A 241 -8.57 -12.72 0.79
C MET A 241 -8.20 -13.65 1.95
N PRO A 242 -7.26 -14.60 1.75
CA PRO A 242 -6.78 -15.46 2.82
C PRO A 242 -6.19 -14.66 3.99
N ALA A 243 -6.41 -15.15 5.21
CA ALA A 243 -5.93 -14.49 6.43
C ALA A 243 -4.39 -14.31 6.42
N GLY A 244 -3.65 -15.29 5.89
CA GLY A 244 -2.19 -15.26 5.81
C GLY A 244 -1.61 -14.39 4.69
N THR A 245 -2.43 -13.81 3.80
CA THR A 245 -1.94 -12.91 2.74
C THR A 245 -1.67 -11.53 3.33
N GLN A 246 -0.45 -11.03 3.17
CA GLN A 246 -0.12 -9.64 3.51
C GLN A 246 -0.97 -8.72 2.64
N SER A 247 -1.82 -7.92 3.24
CA SER A 247 -2.79 -7.15 2.47
C SER A 247 -3.18 -5.84 3.15
N ALA A 248 -3.58 -4.88 2.33
CA ALA A 248 -4.21 -3.64 2.75
C ALA A 248 -5.45 -3.36 1.89
N PHE A 249 -6.44 -2.74 2.50
CA PHE A 249 -7.55 -2.07 1.82
C PHE A 249 -7.55 -0.61 2.23
N ILE A 250 -7.52 0.28 1.25
CA ILE A 250 -7.49 1.72 1.45
C ILE A 250 -8.64 2.34 0.65
N GLU A 251 -9.54 3.01 1.35
CA GLU A 251 -10.64 3.77 0.77
C GLU A 251 -10.32 5.26 0.89
N LEU A 252 -10.16 5.92 -0.24
CA LEU A 252 -9.94 7.36 -0.33
C LEU A 252 -11.25 8.12 -0.07
N THR A 253 -11.15 9.37 0.41
CA THR A 253 -12.30 10.22 0.72
C THR A 253 -13.07 10.69 -0.51
N GLY A 254 -12.47 10.62 -1.70
CA GLY A 254 -13.08 11.06 -2.95
C GLY A 254 -12.25 10.68 -4.17
N GLY A 255 -12.71 11.15 -5.33
CA GLY A 255 -12.09 10.89 -6.63
C GLY A 255 -12.89 9.94 -7.52
N GLY A 256 -13.97 9.36 -6.99
CA GLY A 256 -14.85 8.45 -7.73
C GLY A 256 -14.11 7.27 -8.34
N HIS A 257 -14.70 6.64 -9.34
CA HIS A 257 -14.08 5.51 -10.05
C HIS A 257 -12.79 5.89 -10.78
N GLY A 258 -12.67 7.14 -11.19
CA GLY A 258 -11.52 7.63 -11.95
C GLY A 258 -10.31 8.03 -11.12
N PHE A 259 -10.32 7.92 -9.79
CA PHE A 259 -9.24 8.43 -8.93
C PHE A 259 -7.81 8.02 -9.36
N PRO A 260 -7.56 6.85 -9.96
CA PRO A 260 -6.21 6.47 -10.36
C PRO A 260 -5.85 6.82 -11.81
N THR A 261 -6.71 7.52 -12.55
CA THR A 261 -6.47 7.82 -13.97
C THR A 261 -5.71 9.13 -14.21
N TRP A 262 -5.38 9.84 -13.14
CA TRP A 262 -4.51 11.03 -13.16
C TRP A 262 -3.55 11.04 -11.99
N GLY A 263 -2.47 11.80 -12.12
CA GLY A 263 -1.45 11.91 -11.08
C GLY A 263 -2.00 12.58 -9.82
N ASN A 264 -1.99 11.85 -8.71
CA ASN A 264 -2.35 12.42 -7.42
C ASN A 264 -1.54 11.82 -6.27
N SER A 265 -1.25 12.66 -5.27
CA SER A 265 -0.43 12.29 -4.12
C SER A 265 -1.07 11.23 -3.22
N ASN A 266 -2.39 11.05 -3.27
CA ASN A 266 -3.08 10.06 -2.45
C ASN A 266 -2.82 8.63 -2.94
N VAL A 267 -2.66 8.46 -4.25
CA VAL A 267 -2.23 7.20 -4.85
C VAL A 267 -0.72 7.01 -4.63
N THR A 268 0.10 8.05 -4.91
CA THR A 268 1.57 7.91 -4.86
C THR A 268 2.07 7.52 -3.48
N ARG A 269 1.62 8.20 -2.43
CA ARG A 269 2.09 7.99 -1.06
C ARG A 269 1.76 6.61 -0.47
N ARG A 270 0.94 5.80 -1.13
CA ARG A 270 0.61 4.42 -0.71
C ARG A 270 1.25 3.40 -1.65
N THR A 271 1.22 3.67 -2.95
CA THR A 271 1.76 2.78 -3.98
C THR A 271 3.29 2.65 -3.86
N ILE A 272 4.00 3.77 -3.69
CA ILE A 272 5.48 3.73 -3.62
C ILE A 272 5.96 2.92 -2.41
N PRO A 273 5.51 3.16 -1.17
CA PRO A 273 5.91 2.32 -0.04
C PRO A 273 5.60 0.85 -0.23
N TRP A 274 4.42 0.51 -0.79
CA TRP A 274 4.06 -0.88 -1.07
C TRP A 274 5.05 -1.57 -2.00
N LEU A 275 5.34 -0.94 -3.13
CA LEU A 275 6.29 -1.48 -4.10
C LEU A 275 7.71 -1.56 -3.53
N LYS A 276 8.15 -0.54 -2.79
CA LYS A 276 9.48 -0.53 -2.17
C LYS A 276 9.65 -1.65 -1.15
N ILE A 277 8.65 -1.90 -0.31
CA ILE A 277 8.71 -2.98 0.68
C ILE A 277 8.76 -4.34 -0.02
N PHE A 278 7.89 -4.60 -1.00
CA PHE A 278 7.70 -5.94 -1.53
C PHE A 278 8.52 -6.27 -2.77
N LEU A 279 8.91 -5.28 -3.58
CA LEU A 279 9.81 -5.49 -4.72
C LEU A 279 11.28 -5.26 -4.35
N ASP A 280 11.57 -4.24 -3.54
CA ASP A 280 12.94 -3.85 -3.23
C ASP A 280 13.40 -4.30 -1.83
N ASN A 281 12.53 -4.96 -1.05
CA ASN A 281 12.77 -5.32 0.36
C ASN A 281 13.20 -4.11 1.20
N ASP A 282 12.78 -2.91 0.83
CA ASP A 282 13.22 -1.66 1.46
C ASP A 282 12.32 -1.30 2.63
N THR A 283 12.71 -1.76 3.81
CA THR A 283 11.95 -1.57 5.05
C THR A 283 11.93 -0.12 5.56
N ARG A 284 12.76 0.80 4.99
CA ARG A 284 12.67 2.24 5.29
C ARG A 284 11.28 2.81 4.99
N TYR A 285 10.57 2.17 4.05
CA TYR A 285 9.24 2.59 3.63
C TYR A 285 8.10 2.06 4.53
N THR A 286 8.36 1.13 5.45
CA THR A 286 7.34 0.55 6.33
C THR A 286 6.64 1.62 7.17
N GLN A 287 7.36 2.63 7.62
CA GLN A 287 6.85 3.74 8.42
C GLN A 287 5.69 4.51 7.76
N PHE A 288 5.52 4.44 6.43
CA PHE A 288 4.42 5.12 5.71
C PHE A 288 3.16 4.27 5.59
N LEU A 289 3.24 2.98 5.92
CA LEU A 289 2.10 2.05 5.87
C LEU A 289 1.75 1.49 7.25
N CYS A 290 2.67 1.47 8.20
CA CYS A 290 2.48 0.94 9.55
C CYS A 290 3.03 1.90 10.62
N PRO A 291 2.36 2.06 11.75
CA PRO A 291 1.06 1.50 12.10
C PRO A 291 -0.09 2.17 11.31
N SER A 292 -0.98 1.36 10.81
CA SER A 292 -2.27 1.73 10.19
C SER A 292 -2.25 2.98 9.30
N LEU A 293 -1.24 3.10 8.40
CA LEU A 293 -1.02 4.25 7.53
C LEU A 293 -0.72 5.54 8.32
N ALA A 294 0.56 5.83 8.50
CA ALA A 294 1.06 6.95 9.31
C ALA A 294 0.43 8.30 8.94
N ASP A 295 0.15 8.52 7.64
CA ASP A 295 -0.64 9.66 7.16
C ASP A 295 -2.03 9.18 6.70
N ARG A 296 -3.05 9.48 7.48
CA ARG A 296 -4.44 9.15 7.17
C ARG A 296 -5.17 10.25 6.41
N SER A 297 -4.49 11.31 6.01
CA SER A 297 -5.11 12.34 5.18
C SER A 297 -5.72 11.73 3.91
N GLN A 298 -6.92 12.18 3.55
CA GLN A 298 -7.67 11.69 2.40
C GLN A 298 -7.98 10.16 2.43
N ILE A 299 -8.02 9.55 3.62
CA ILE A 299 -8.48 8.18 3.81
C ILE A 299 -9.77 8.21 4.62
N SER A 300 -10.84 7.67 4.06
CA SER A 300 -12.11 7.46 4.74
C SER A 300 -12.09 6.17 5.58
N ARG A 301 -11.47 5.11 5.04
CA ARG A 301 -11.36 3.83 5.71
C ARG A 301 -10.09 3.09 5.29
N ALA A 302 -9.48 2.35 6.23
CA ALA A 302 -8.38 1.46 5.94
C ALA A 302 -8.45 0.20 6.78
N LYS A 303 -8.08 -0.93 6.15
CA LYS A 303 -7.82 -2.22 6.80
C LYS A 303 -6.40 -2.63 6.43
N THR A 304 -5.57 -2.90 7.41
CA THR A 304 -4.16 -3.24 7.21
C THR A 304 -3.77 -4.44 8.03
N LYS A 305 -2.83 -5.23 7.53
CA LYS A 305 -2.23 -6.38 8.24
C LYS A 305 -0.78 -6.06 8.58
N CYS A 306 -0.57 -4.96 9.32
CA CYS A 306 0.75 -4.60 9.82
C CYS A 306 1.26 -5.57 10.90
N PRO A 307 2.58 -5.78 11.02
CA PRO A 307 3.64 -5.23 10.19
C PRO A 307 3.75 -5.91 8.82
N TYR A 308 4.15 -5.15 7.80
CA TYR A 308 4.49 -5.73 6.51
C TYR A 308 5.94 -6.17 6.49
N VAL A 309 6.17 -7.42 6.06
CA VAL A 309 7.48 -8.05 6.02
C VAL A 309 7.81 -8.42 4.58
N PRO A 310 8.98 -8.02 4.05
CA PRO A 310 9.44 -8.46 2.74
C PRO A 310 9.42 -9.98 2.60
N LEU A 311 9.06 -10.49 1.41
CA LEU A 311 9.06 -11.92 1.15
C LEU A 311 10.49 -12.48 1.21
N GLY A 312 10.77 -13.31 2.20
CA GLY A 312 12.11 -13.84 2.49
C GLY A 312 12.87 -13.07 3.56
N GLY A 313 12.27 -12.01 4.13
CA GLY A 313 12.80 -11.32 5.31
C GLY A 313 12.35 -12.02 6.61
N THR A 314 13.21 -11.99 7.62
CA THR A 314 12.81 -12.33 9.00
C THR A 314 12.05 -11.15 9.58
N THR A 315 10.97 -11.43 10.33
CA THR A 315 10.28 -10.42 11.15
C THR A 315 11.29 -9.82 12.14
N PRO A 316 11.36 -8.48 12.29
CA PRO A 316 12.24 -7.87 13.27
C PRO A 316 11.88 -8.23 14.71
#